data_8d1544b78699d0ab9cf8054b40bb118e
#
_entry.id   8d1544b78699d0ab9cf8054b40bb118e
#
_cell.length_a   1.000
_cell.length_b   1.000
_cell.length_c   1.000
_cell.angle_alpha   90.00
_cell.angle_beta   90.00
_cell.angle_gamma   90.00
#
_symmetry.space_group_name_H-M   'P 1'
#
loop_
_entity.id
_entity.type
_entity.pdbx_description
1 polymer ?
#
loop_
_entity_poly.entity_id
_entity_poly.type
_entity_poly.pdbx_seq_one_letter_code
_entity_poly.pdbx_strand_id
1 'polypeptide(L)'
;MRKISNLWTKRAFTGWTHSRLVVAGFAFVAVLASSAHAQNDKMTPIATPSQPNAIELETGPLPGATNPETWHRQYGSQFARNVTVATLTPFLPDPAKASGAAVVVAPGGGFRTLSMENEGWNVARALAEKGVAAFVLKYRLNQTPADMPAFEKSMREMFSATARPPRLDPEKAMAGLAPQIADARAAFALIRKRSTEWHVDPNRIGMVGFSAGAMLTMATTLAGEDAKPAFIGNIYGPLAPVTVPAEAPPLFIALAADDPFFANGGYGLIDSWKAAKRPVEFHLYEQGGHGFGMYPKETTSTGWFDAFVRWLGMHGMLKATGSGSSGAASAGRHSDGGN
;
A
#
# COMPACT_ATOMS: atom_id res chain seq x y z
N MET A 1 -3.78 63.19 -3.79
CA MET A 1 -4.91 63.95 -4.34
C MET A 1 -5.73 63.04 -5.27
N ARG A 2 -6.95 62.97 -5.06
CA ARG A 2 -8.21 62.60 -5.66
C ARG A 2 -8.86 61.34 -5.07
N LYS A 3 -9.83 61.66 -4.21
CA LYS A 3 -10.94 60.82 -3.75
C LYS A 3 -11.90 60.59 -4.93
N ILE A 4 -12.45 59.38 -5.06
CA ILE A 4 -13.76 59.18 -5.71
C ILE A 4 -14.63 58.34 -4.76
N SER A 5 -15.72 58.99 -4.39
CA SER A 5 -16.74 58.56 -3.47
C SER A 5 -17.86 57.77 -4.17
N ASN A 6 -18.39 56.80 -3.47
CA ASN A 6 -19.78 56.36 -3.33
C ASN A 6 -20.82 56.71 -4.38
N LEU A 7 -21.65 55.72 -4.75
CA LEU A 7 -23.10 55.85 -4.76
C LEU A 7 -23.76 54.49 -5.01
N TRP A 8 -24.29 53.90 -3.95
CA TRP A 8 -25.32 52.86 -4.05
C TRP A 8 -26.70 53.47 -3.76
N THR A 9 -27.50 53.63 -4.77
CA THR A 9 -28.91 54.05 -4.64
C THR A 9 -29.80 52.85 -4.34
N LYS A 10 -30.47 52.95 -3.22
CA LYS A 10 -31.66 52.11 -2.83
C LYS A 10 -32.80 52.34 -3.81
N ARG A 11 -33.40 51.28 -4.30
CA ARG A 11 -34.79 51.30 -4.80
C ARG A 11 -35.62 50.32 -4.01
N ALA A 12 -36.52 50.87 -3.25
CA ALA A 12 -37.69 50.19 -2.69
C ALA A 12 -38.74 49.99 -3.77
N PHE A 13 -39.35 48.81 -3.84
CA PHE A 13 -40.61 48.62 -4.52
C PHE A 13 -41.58 47.96 -3.55
N THR A 14 -42.64 48.69 -3.28
CA THR A 14 -43.79 48.34 -2.48
C THR A 14 -44.75 47.40 -3.22
N GLY A 15 -45.20 46.38 -2.54
CA GLY A 15 -46.57 45.87 -2.43
C GLY A 15 -47.24 45.28 -3.68
N TRP A 16 -47.58 44.02 -3.58
CA TRP A 16 -48.88 43.53 -4.09
C TRP A 16 -49.35 42.37 -3.24
N THR A 17 -50.64 42.45 -2.92
CA THR A 17 -51.44 41.63 -2.01
C THR A 17 -52.05 40.42 -2.72
N HIS A 18 -52.16 39.33 -1.99
CA HIS A 18 -53.19 38.26 -1.99
C HIS A 18 -53.44 37.42 -3.23
N SER A 19 -53.10 36.14 -3.12
CA SER A 19 -54.08 35.07 -3.36
C SER A 19 -53.60 33.75 -2.72
N ARG A 20 -54.40 33.25 -1.78
CA ARG A 20 -54.24 31.94 -1.17
C ARG A 20 -54.67 30.87 -2.19
N LEU A 21 -53.73 30.01 -2.58
CA LEU A 21 -54.04 28.71 -3.17
C LEU A 21 -53.36 27.64 -2.30
N VAL A 22 -54.18 26.93 -1.56
CA VAL A 22 -53.78 25.71 -0.84
C VAL A 22 -53.63 24.63 -1.89
N VAL A 23 -52.41 24.27 -2.24
CA VAL A 23 -52.11 23.05 -2.96
C VAL A 23 -51.47 22.10 -1.96
N ALA A 24 -52.24 21.10 -1.54
CA ALA A 24 -51.72 19.96 -0.78
C ALA A 24 -50.80 19.15 -1.70
N GLY A 25 -49.50 19.46 -1.64
CA GLY A 25 -48.45 18.68 -2.29
C GLY A 25 -48.05 17.54 -1.37
N PHE A 26 -48.43 16.31 -1.72
CA PHE A 26 -47.86 15.09 -1.18
C PHE A 26 -46.36 15.10 -1.50
N ALA A 27 -45.54 15.44 -0.50
CA ALA A 27 -44.11 15.23 -0.57
C ALA A 27 -43.86 13.72 -0.44
N PHE A 28 -43.70 13.05 -1.56
CA PHE A 28 -43.10 11.74 -1.64
C PHE A 28 -41.62 11.93 -1.31
N VAL A 29 -41.22 11.79 -0.04
CA VAL A 29 -39.83 11.61 0.36
C VAL A 29 -39.42 10.21 -0.11
N ALA A 30 -38.91 10.11 -1.32
CA ALA A 30 -38.14 8.94 -1.74
C ALA A 30 -36.86 8.91 -0.88
N VAL A 31 -36.94 8.19 0.22
CA VAL A 31 -35.74 7.72 0.93
C VAL A 31 -35.04 6.76 -0.03
N LEU A 32 -34.14 7.27 -0.83
CA LEU A 32 -33.11 6.45 -1.49
C LEU A 32 -32.28 5.84 -0.37
N ALA A 33 -32.74 4.69 0.12
CA ALA A 33 -31.89 3.79 0.88
C ALA A 33 -30.72 3.41 -0.05
N SER A 34 -29.63 4.16 0.02
CA SER A 34 -28.35 3.71 -0.45
C SER A 34 -28.05 2.42 0.29
N SER A 35 -28.25 1.29 -0.37
CA SER A 35 -27.78 -0.01 0.08
C SER A 35 -26.24 0.03 -0.01
N ALA A 36 -25.61 0.80 0.88
CA ALA A 36 -24.26 0.54 1.23
C ALA A 36 -24.27 -0.92 1.70
N HIS A 37 -23.73 -1.83 0.90
CA HIS A 37 -23.48 -3.18 1.34
C HIS A 37 -22.59 -3.02 2.56
N ALA A 38 -23.20 -3.13 3.74
CA ALA A 38 -22.46 -3.13 5.00
C ALA A 38 -21.52 -4.30 4.89
N GLN A 39 -20.26 -4.00 4.63
CA GLN A 39 -19.21 -5.01 4.52
C GLN A 39 -19.22 -5.72 5.86
N ASN A 40 -19.44 -7.05 5.85
CA ASN A 40 -19.54 -7.82 7.08
C ASN A 40 -18.19 -7.74 7.82
N ASP A 41 -18.13 -6.92 8.84
CA ASP A 41 -16.94 -6.66 9.66
C ASP A 41 -16.73 -7.71 10.76
N LYS A 42 -17.69 -8.65 10.90
CA LYS A 42 -17.61 -9.75 11.88
C LYS A 42 -16.42 -10.65 11.57
N MET A 43 -15.58 -10.84 12.57
CA MET A 43 -14.49 -11.81 12.50
C MET A 43 -15.01 -13.22 12.74
N THR A 44 -14.76 -14.14 11.83
CA THR A 44 -15.19 -15.54 11.92
C THR A 44 -13.97 -16.45 11.83
N PRO A 45 -13.69 -17.29 12.84
CA PRO A 45 -12.58 -18.25 12.78
C PRO A 45 -12.69 -19.16 11.57
N ILE A 46 -11.56 -19.46 10.93
CA ILE A 46 -11.46 -20.44 9.85
C ILE A 46 -10.27 -21.36 10.10
N ALA A 47 -10.28 -22.53 9.45
CA ALA A 47 -9.10 -23.39 9.40
C ALA A 47 -7.95 -22.65 8.68
N THR A 48 -6.71 -23.01 9.04
CA THR A 48 -5.52 -22.50 8.33
C THR A 48 -5.60 -22.84 6.86
N PRO A 49 -5.58 -21.86 5.94
CA PRO A 49 -5.59 -22.13 4.50
C PRO A 49 -4.36 -22.93 4.08
N SER A 50 -4.52 -23.78 3.07
CA SER A 50 -3.39 -24.49 2.47
C SER A 50 -2.44 -23.50 1.79
N GLN A 51 -1.16 -23.55 2.11
CA GLN A 51 -0.09 -22.70 1.57
C GLN A 51 1.09 -23.57 1.10
N PRO A 52 0.88 -24.47 0.12
CA PRO A 52 1.88 -25.50 -0.24
C PRO A 52 3.19 -24.92 -0.78
N ASN A 53 3.16 -23.70 -1.31
CA ASN A 53 4.33 -23.00 -1.85
C ASN A 53 4.97 -22.03 -0.86
N ALA A 54 4.49 -21.95 0.39
CA ALA A 54 5.09 -21.09 1.40
C ALA A 54 6.42 -21.67 1.86
N ILE A 55 7.45 -20.86 1.81
CA ILE A 55 8.82 -21.23 2.19
C ILE A 55 9.10 -20.55 3.53
N GLU A 56 9.45 -21.33 4.53
CA GLU A 56 9.86 -20.79 5.83
C GLU A 56 11.15 -19.97 5.68
N LEU A 57 11.13 -18.79 6.30
CA LEU A 57 12.33 -17.95 6.43
C LEU A 57 13.11 -18.37 7.68
N GLU A 58 14.40 -18.60 7.53
CA GLU A 58 15.30 -19.06 8.61
C GLU A 58 15.58 -17.96 9.64
N THR A 59 14.52 -17.23 10.07
CA THR A 59 14.62 -16.16 11.09
C THR A 59 14.28 -16.66 12.50
N GLY A 60 13.90 -17.92 12.61
CA GLY A 60 13.47 -18.56 13.85
C GLY A 60 12.08 -18.11 14.35
N PRO A 61 11.54 -18.77 15.35
CA PRO A 61 10.25 -18.41 15.90
C PRO A 61 10.30 -17.08 16.68
N LEU A 62 9.14 -16.42 16.82
CA LEU A 62 9.02 -15.21 17.63
C LEU A 62 9.32 -15.55 19.10
N PRO A 63 10.34 -14.94 19.73
CA PRO A 63 10.67 -15.20 21.13
C PRO A 63 9.50 -14.89 22.08
N GLY A 64 9.22 -15.80 23.01
CA GLY A 64 8.16 -15.62 24.00
C GLY A 64 6.74 -15.80 23.49
N ALA A 65 6.55 -16.23 22.24
CA ALA A 65 5.23 -16.51 21.70
C ALA A 65 4.60 -17.73 22.37
N THR A 66 3.34 -17.59 22.80
CA THR A 66 2.59 -18.65 23.48
C THR A 66 1.36 -19.10 22.71
N ASN A 67 0.80 -18.23 21.87
CA ASN A 67 -0.39 -18.55 21.08
C ASN A 67 0.00 -19.03 19.67
N PRO A 68 -0.59 -20.13 19.19
CA PRO A 68 -0.34 -20.64 17.86
C PRO A 68 -0.94 -19.69 16.81
N GLU A 69 -0.40 -19.77 15.56
CA GLU A 69 -0.98 -19.13 14.40
C GLU A 69 -2.43 -19.57 14.21
N THR A 70 -3.33 -18.60 14.03
CA THR A 70 -4.75 -18.82 13.78
C THR A 70 -5.24 -17.92 12.66
N TRP A 71 -6.36 -18.30 12.05
CA TRP A 71 -6.92 -17.60 10.92
C TRP A 71 -8.38 -17.23 11.14
N HIS A 72 -8.79 -16.13 10.52
CA HIS A 72 -10.18 -15.68 10.52
C HIS A 72 -10.54 -15.05 9.17
N ARG A 73 -11.83 -14.97 8.91
CA ARG A 73 -12.41 -14.23 7.80
C ARG A 73 -13.01 -12.94 8.34
N GLN A 74 -12.73 -11.83 7.64
CA GLN A 74 -13.33 -10.52 7.88
C GLN A 74 -13.40 -9.76 6.56
N TYR A 75 -14.43 -8.96 6.34
CA TYR A 75 -14.64 -8.23 5.07
C TYR A 75 -14.58 -9.12 3.82
N GLY A 76 -15.01 -10.37 3.93
CA GLY A 76 -14.92 -11.35 2.85
C GLY A 76 -13.52 -11.91 2.59
N SER A 77 -12.50 -11.47 3.31
CA SER A 77 -11.08 -11.79 3.13
C SER A 77 -10.50 -12.61 4.27
N GLN A 78 -9.38 -13.27 4.02
CA GLN A 78 -8.68 -14.14 4.97
C GLN A 78 -7.53 -13.40 5.63
N PHE A 79 -7.45 -13.55 6.96
CA PHE A 79 -6.47 -12.91 7.82
C PHE A 79 -5.74 -13.94 8.67
N ALA A 80 -4.41 -13.81 8.77
CA ALA A 80 -3.59 -14.56 9.72
C ALA A 80 -3.32 -13.74 10.98
N ARG A 81 -3.25 -14.37 12.15
CA ARG A 81 -2.82 -13.76 13.40
C ARG A 81 -1.93 -14.69 14.20
N ASN A 82 -1.20 -14.15 15.18
CA ASN A 82 -0.24 -14.90 15.98
C ASN A 82 0.78 -15.65 15.12
N VAL A 83 1.20 -15.05 14.01
CA VAL A 83 2.27 -15.59 13.18
C VAL A 83 3.57 -15.56 13.96
N THR A 84 4.15 -16.73 14.24
CA THR A 84 5.39 -16.88 15.01
C THR A 84 6.58 -17.27 14.14
N VAL A 85 6.31 -17.86 12.97
CA VAL A 85 7.31 -18.27 11.98
C VAL A 85 7.03 -17.54 10.67
N ALA A 86 8.00 -16.79 10.20
CA ALA A 86 7.85 -16.04 8.95
C ALA A 86 7.96 -16.96 7.74
N THR A 87 7.12 -16.71 6.73
CA THR A 87 7.17 -17.43 5.45
C THR A 87 7.12 -16.47 4.26
N LEU A 88 7.68 -16.92 3.14
CA LEU A 88 7.63 -16.23 1.86
C LEU A 88 6.91 -17.12 0.84
N THR A 89 5.83 -16.61 0.23
CA THR A 89 5.07 -17.35 -0.77
C THR A 89 5.29 -16.74 -2.15
N PRO A 90 5.93 -17.45 -3.10
CA PRO A 90 6.15 -16.97 -4.45
C PRO A 90 4.88 -17.03 -5.31
N PHE A 91 4.68 -15.99 -6.11
CA PHE A 91 3.73 -15.87 -7.22
C PHE A 91 4.52 -15.47 -8.46
N LEU A 92 4.85 -16.46 -9.28
CA LEU A 92 5.72 -16.26 -10.43
C LEU A 92 4.89 -15.98 -11.68
N PRO A 93 5.33 -15.05 -12.54
CA PRO A 93 4.71 -14.85 -13.84
C PRO A 93 4.95 -16.04 -14.76
N ASP A 94 4.17 -16.12 -15.84
CA ASP A 94 4.52 -16.94 -16.99
C ASP A 94 5.96 -16.62 -17.43
N PRO A 95 6.87 -17.59 -17.56
CA PRO A 95 8.25 -17.35 -17.97
C PRO A 95 8.39 -16.54 -19.26
N ALA A 96 7.45 -16.69 -20.20
CA ALA A 96 7.43 -15.92 -21.45
C ALA A 96 7.10 -14.43 -21.26
N LYS A 97 6.53 -14.06 -20.10
CA LYS A 97 6.15 -12.68 -19.75
C LYS A 97 7.04 -12.08 -18.66
N ALA A 98 7.94 -12.88 -18.09
CA ALA A 98 8.76 -12.46 -16.97
C ALA A 98 9.63 -11.24 -17.31
N SER A 99 9.45 -10.13 -16.59
CA SER A 99 10.22 -8.92 -16.77
C SER A 99 11.60 -8.97 -16.08
N GLY A 100 11.83 -9.93 -15.19
CA GLY A 100 12.96 -10.00 -14.30
C GLY A 100 12.82 -9.13 -13.04
N ALA A 101 11.82 -8.27 -12.94
CA ALA A 101 11.55 -7.53 -11.72
C ALA A 101 10.81 -8.40 -10.70
N ALA A 102 11.01 -8.08 -9.41
CA ALA A 102 10.36 -8.76 -8.31
C ALA A 102 9.86 -7.77 -7.23
N VAL A 103 8.83 -8.17 -6.49
CA VAL A 103 8.24 -7.36 -5.41
C VAL A 103 8.00 -8.24 -4.18
N VAL A 104 8.54 -7.84 -3.04
CA VAL A 104 8.11 -8.34 -1.73
C VAL A 104 6.84 -7.60 -1.34
N VAL A 105 5.75 -8.33 -1.12
CA VAL A 105 4.44 -7.79 -0.73
C VAL A 105 4.23 -8.01 0.76
N ALA A 106 4.12 -6.91 1.52
CA ALA A 106 3.94 -6.93 2.97
C ALA A 106 2.51 -6.48 3.34
N PRO A 107 1.60 -7.41 3.69
CA PRO A 107 0.24 -7.07 4.09
C PRO A 107 0.17 -6.22 5.35
N GLY A 108 -0.93 -5.48 5.53
CA GLY A 108 -1.24 -4.72 6.73
C GLY A 108 -1.98 -5.52 7.79
N GLY A 109 -2.37 -4.83 8.88
CA GLY A 109 -3.12 -5.39 9.99
C GLY A 109 -2.56 -5.02 11.36
N GLY A 110 -1.90 -3.85 11.48
CA GLY A 110 -1.46 -3.28 12.75
C GLY A 110 -0.41 -4.10 13.49
N PHE A 111 0.37 -4.93 12.81
CA PHE A 111 1.31 -5.90 13.40
C PHE A 111 0.66 -6.92 14.35
N ARG A 112 -0.67 -7.07 14.33
CA ARG A 112 -1.45 -8.02 15.14
C ARG A 112 -2.16 -9.07 14.30
N THR A 113 -2.41 -8.72 13.03
CA THR A 113 -2.98 -9.61 12.02
C THR A 113 -2.37 -9.29 10.66
N LEU A 114 -2.59 -10.12 9.65
CA LEU A 114 -2.18 -9.89 8.26
C LEU A 114 -3.37 -10.09 7.33
N SER A 115 -3.66 -9.09 6.51
CA SER A 115 -4.65 -9.12 5.43
C SER A 115 -4.11 -9.96 4.26
N MET A 116 -4.02 -11.29 4.46
CA MET A 116 -3.31 -12.19 3.54
C MET A 116 -3.93 -12.27 2.16
N GLU A 117 -5.26 -12.25 2.07
CA GLU A 117 -5.93 -12.37 0.77
C GLU A 117 -5.96 -11.03 0.02
N ASN A 118 -6.50 -9.97 0.63
CA ASN A 118 -6.71 -8.69 -0.03
C ASN A 118 -5.41 -7.94 -0.34
N GLU A 119 -4.50 -7.86 0.63
CA GLU A 119 -3.24 -7.09 0.53
C GLU A 119 -2.01 -7.97 0.23
N GLY A 120 -2.18 -9.29 0.26
CA GLY A 120 -1.12 -10.24 -0.04
C GLY A 120 -1.35 -10.95 -1.37
N TRP A 121 -2.14 -12.03 -1.36
CA TRP A 121 -2.26 -12.96 -2.49
C TRP A 121 -2.91 -12.33 -3.73
N ASN A 122 -3.91 -11.45 -3.57
CA ASN A 122 -4.56 -10.79 -4.71
C ASN A 122 -3.60 -9.82 -5.39
N VAL A 123 -2.84 -9.04 -4.61
CA VAL A 123 -1.81 -8.13 -5.13
C VAL A 123 -0.73 -8.94 -5.87
N ALA A 124 -0.25 -10.03 -5.27
CA ALA A 124 0.81 -10.84 -5.84
C ALA A 124 0.39 -11.52 -7.16
N ARG A 125 -0.85 -12.05 -7.24
CA ARG A 125 -1.39 -12.59 -8.50
C ARG A 125 -1.47 -11.51 -9.58
N ALA A 126 -2.02 -10.34 -9.24
CA ALA A 126 -2.14 -9.24 -10.19
C ALA A 126 -0.77 -8.75 -10.70
N LEU A 127 0.27 -8.71 -9.86
CA LEU A 127 1.64 -8.40 -10.27
C LEU A 127 2.23 -9.48 -11.19
N ALA A 128 2.02 -10.76 -10.86
CA ALA A 128 2.49 -11.87 -11.68
C ALA A 128 1.85 -11.84 -13.10
N GLU A 129 0.56 -11.50 -13.21
CA GLU A 129 -0.13 -11.28 -14.49
C GLU A 129 0.51 -10.15 -15.32
N LYS A 130 1.15 -9.18 -14.68
CA LYS A 130 1.89 -8.08 -15.33
C LYS A 130 3.36 -8.43 -15.62
N GLY A 131 3.78 -9.68 -15.39
CA GLY A 131 5.14 -10.13 -15.64
C GLY A 131 6.14 -9.83 -14.51
N VAL A 132 5.68 -9.41 -13.34
CA VAL A 132 6.50 -9.11 -12.17
C VAL A 132 6.38 -10.26 -11.17
N ALA A 133 7.49 -10.90 -10.81
CA ALA A 133 7.49 -11.91 -9.75
C ALA A 133 7.10 -11.27 -8.42
N ALA A 134 6.14 -11.83 -7.70
CA ALA A 134 5.69 -11.28 -6.44
C ALA A 134 5.83 -12.33 -5.32
N PHE A 135 6.21 -11.85 -4.15
CA PHE A 135 6.52 -12.70 -3.01
C PHE A 135 5.77 -12.18 -1.79
N VAL A 136 4.76 -12.90 -1.33
CA VAL A 136 3.97 -12.48 -0.16
C VAL A 136 4.73 -12.86 1.10
N LEU A 137 5.07 -11.85 1.89
CA LEU A 137 5.74 -12.00 3.16
C LEU A 137 4.72 -12.12 4.30
N LYS A 138 4.56 -13.32 4.85
CA LYS A 138 3.84 -13.55 6.10
C LYS A 138 4.85 -13.37 7.25
N TYR A 139 5.01 -12.14 7.73
CA TYR A 139 5.98 -11.79 8.75
C TYR A 139 5.46 -12.06 10.17
N ARG A 140 6.37 -12.23 11.13
CA ARG A 140 6.05 -12.46 12.55
C ARG A 140 5.24 -11.31 13.15
N LEU A 141 4.28 -11.63 13.98
CA LEU A 141 3.31 -10.68 14.54
C LEU A 141 3.40 -10.60 16.05
N ASN A 142 3.04 -9.44 16.60
CA ASN A 142 2.78 -9.30 18.01
C ASN A 142 1.65 -10.26 18.45
N GLN A 143 1.83 -10.91 19.59
CA GLN A 143 0.86 -11.85 20.11
C GLN A 143 -0.46 -11.17 20.48
N THR A 144 -1.54 -11.82 20.16
CA THR A 144 -2.92 -11.39 20.44
C THR A 144 -3.66 -12.47 21.22
N PRO A 145 -4.75 -12.12 21.94
CA PRO A 145 -5.56 -13.12 22.63
C PRO A 145 -5.97 -14.27 21.73
N ALA A 146 -5.91 -15.51 22.22
CA ALA A 146 -6.35 -16.69 21.46
C ALA A 146 -7.87 -16.66 21.19
N ASP A 147 -8.63 -16.24 22.20
CA ASP A 147 -10.09 -16.07 22.13
C ASP A 147 -10.50 -14.99 21.14
N MET A 148 -11.49 -15.27 20.27
CA MET A 148 -11.92 -14.34 19.21
C MET A 148 -12.59 -13.08 19.75
N PRO A 149 -13.55 -13.13 20.71
CA PRO A 149 -14.12 -11.93 21.30
C PRO A 149 -13.08 -11.02 21.96
N ALA A 150 -12.10 -11.58 22.69
CA ALA A 150 -11.02 -10.81 23.29
C ALA A 150 -10.09 -10.19 22.22
N PHE A 151 -9.81 -10.91 21.14
CA PHE A 151 -9.07 -10.40 20.00
C PHE A 151 -9.82 -9.23 19.32
N GLU A 152 -11.11 -9.40 18.98
CA GLU A 152 -11.93 -8.33 18.40
C GLU A 152 -11.96 -7.08 19.28
N LYS A 153 -12.10 -7.27 20.60
CA LYS A 153 -12.04 -6.16 21.57
C LYS A 153 -10.68 -5.45 21.48
N SER A 154 -9.58 -6.20 21.48
CA SER A 154 -8.23 -5.64 21.44
C SER A 154 -7.97 -4.87 20.14
N MET A 155 -8.54 -5.32 19.01
CA MET A 155 -8.43 -4.61 17.72
C MET A 155 -9.24 -3.32 17.73
N ARG A 156 -10.48 -3.34 18.24
CA ARG A 156 -11.29 -2.11 18.38
C ARG A 156 -10.61 -1.07 19.27
N GLU A 157 -10.02 -1.50 20.39
CA GLU A 157 -9.26 -0.61 21.29
C GLU A 157 -8.04 -0.02 20.60
N MET A 158 -7.28 -0.82 19.87
CA MET A 158 -6.14 -0.34 19.09
C MET A 158 -6.55 0.73 18.07
N PHE A 159 -7.58 0.47 17.29
CA PHE A 159 -8.03 1.42 16.26
C PHE A 159 -8.68 2.68 16.84
N SER A 160 -9.35 2.60 17.97
CA SER A 160 -9.88 3.78 18.65
C SER A 160 -8.78 4.65 19.28
N ALA A 161 -7.68 4.04 19.74
CA ALA A 161 -6.54 4.75 20.31
C ALA A 161 -5.68 5.45 19.24
N THR A 162 -5.61 4.91 18.02
CA THR A 162 -4.82 5.46 16.92
C THR A 162 -5.42 6.74 16.33
N ALA A 163 -6.66 7.07 16.62
CA ALA A 163 -7.24 8.38 16.25
C ALA A 163 -6.41 9.58 16.79
N ARG A 164 -5.51 9.35 17.74
CA ARG A 164 -4.47 10.29 18.19
C ARG A 164 -3.18 9.52 18.47
N PRO A 165 -2.39 9.17 17.43
CA PRO A 165 -1.13 8.49 17.70
C PRO A 165 -0.25 9.40 18.58
N PRO A 166 0.31 8.88 19.68
CA PRO A 166 1.40 9.59 20.34
C PRO A 166 2.49 9.80 19.30
N ARG A 167 3.22 10.91 19.39
CA ARG A 167 4.45 11.09 18.60
C ARG A 167 5.39 9.95 18.99
N LEU A 168 5.36 8.89 18.20
CA LEU A 168 6.28 7.78 18.37
C LEU A 168 7.68 8.29 18.04
N ASP A 169 8.60 8.14 19.00
CA ASP A 169 10.02 8.26 18.74
C ASP A 169 10.38 7.28 17.59
N PRO A 170 10.87 7.76 16.45
CA PRO A 170 11.14 6.89 15.29
C PRO A 170 12.11 5.75 15.62
N GLU A 171 13.11 5.99 16.47
CA GLU A 171 14.09 4.95 16.87
C GLU A 171 13.42 3.85 17.69
N LYS A 172 12.55 4.21 18.64
CA LYS A 172 11.80 3.23 19.43
C LYS A 172 10.79 2.47 18.58
N ALA A 173 10.16 3.14 17.62
CA ALA A 173 9.25 2.49 16.68
C ALA A 173 10.00 1.47 15.81
N MET A 174 11.18 1.80 15.31
CA MET A 174 12.02 0.89 14.53
C MET A 174 12.56 -0.27 15.38
N ALA A 175 13.01 -0.01 16.61
CA ALA A 175 13.49 -1.05 17.52
C ALA A 175 12.39 -2.09 17.82
N GLY A 176 11.13 -1.64 17.94
CA GLY A 176 9.96 -2.52 18.10
C GLY A 176 9.65 -3.41 16.91
N LEU A 177 10.22 -3.12 15.72
CA LEU A 177 10.02 -3.88 14.48
C LEU A 177 11.21 -4.79 14.13
N ALA A 178 12.18 -4.97 15.01
CA ALA A 178 13.38 -5.75 14.73
C ALA A 178 13.09 -7.17 14.19
N PRO A 179 12.13 -7.96 14.74
CA PRO A 179 11.79 -9.27 14.17
C PRO A 179 11.24 -9.18 12.74
N GLN A 180 10.35 -8.21 12.47
CA GLN A 180 9.72 -8.04 11.15
C GLN A 180 10.72 -7.54 10.11
N ILE A 181 11.64 -6.66 10.49
CA ILE A 181 12.75 -6.21 9.63
C ILE A 181 13.67 -7.38 9.30
N ALA A 182 13.97 -8.25 10.26
CA ALA A 182 14.76 -9.46 10.02
C ALA A 182 14.06 -10.38 9.01
N ASP A 183 12.73 -10.55 9.12
CA ASP A 183 11.93 -11.32 8.19
C ASP A 183 11.96 -10.73 6.77
N ALA A 184 11.83 -9.41 6.64
CA ALA A 184 11.93 -8.72 5.35
C ALA A 184 13.33 -8.89 4.73
N ARG A 185 14.40 -8.75 5.51
CA ARG A 185 15.77 -8.97 5.04
C ARG A 185 16.00 -10.41 4.58
N ALA A 186 15.52 -11.39 5.33
CA ALA A 186 15.58 -12.80 4.95
C ALA A 186 14.83 -13.08 3.66
N ALA A 187 13.67 -12.43 3.44
CA ALA A 187 12.92 -12.52 2.18
C ALA A 187 13.75 -12.01 0.99
N PHE A 188 14.37 -10.83 1.11
CA PHE A 188 15.27 -10.30 0.07
C PHE A 188 16.45 -11.22 -0.19
N ALA A 189 17.08 -11.76 0.86
CA ALA A 189 18.22 -12.68 0.75
C ALA A 189 17.81 -13.97 0.03
N LEU A 190 16.64 -14.54 0.38
CA LEU A 190 16.11 -15.74 -0.27
C LEU A 190 15.79 -15.51 -1.75
N ILE A 191 15.17 -14.37 -2.10
CA ILE A 191 14.88 -14.03 -3.50
C ILE A 191 16.17 -13.90 -4.30
N ARG A 192 17.19 -13.23 -3.76
CA ARG A 192 18.51 -13.11 -4.42
C ARG A 192 19.19 -14.48 -4.58
N LYS A 193 19.15 -15.31 -3.55
CA LYS A 193 19.73 -16.67 -3.58
C LYS A 193 19.09 -17.55 -4.66
N ARG A 194 17.78 -17.41 -4.88
CA ARG A 194 17.02 -18.22 -5.85
C ARG A 194 16.68 -17.44 -7.13
N SER A 195 17.35 -16.34 -7.39
CA SER A 195 17.05 -15.41 -8.49
C SER A 195 17.05 -16.08 -9.87
N THR A 196 18.02 -16.97 -10.14
CA THR A 196 18.07 -17.75 -11.39
C THR A 196 16.86 -18.68 -11.54
N GLU A 197 16.50 -19.39 -10.47
CA GLU A 197 15.34 -20.32 -10.47
C GLU A 197 14.03 -19.59 -10.73
N TRP A 198 13.90 -18.38 -10.19
CA TRP A 198 12.68 -17.57 -10.30
C TRP A 198 12.70 -16.56 -11.46
N HIS A 199 13.74 -16.60 -12.29
CA HIS A 199 13.93 -15.64 -13.40
C HIS A 199 13.86 -14.17 -12.94
N VAL A 200 14.48 -13.86 -11.79
CA VAL A 200 14.53 -12.53 -11.17
C VAL A 200 15.93 -11.94 -11.32
N ASP A 201 16.00 -10.66 -11.69
CA ASP A 201 17.22 -9.87 -11.59
C ASP A 201 17.41 -9.43 -10.12
N PRO A 202 18.48 -9.83 -9.43
CA PRO A 202 18.73 -9.51 -8.02
C PRO A 202 18.81 -8.00 -7.73
N ASN A 203 19.02 -7.17 -8.76
CA ASN A 203 19.08 -5.71 -8.65
C ASN A 203 17.70 -5.02 -8.90
N ARG A 204 16.67 -5.78 -9.23
CA ARG A 204 15.33 -5.28 -9.58
C ARG A 204 14.25 -5.79 -8.61
N ILE A 205 14.62 -5.95 -7.35
CA ILE A 205 13.71 -6.41 -6.28
C ILE A 205 13.25 -5.21 -5.48
N GLY A 206 11.95 -4.93 -5.50
CA GLY A 206 11.31 -3.88 -4.70
C GLY A 206 10.50 -4.44 -3.53
N MET A 207 9.87 -3.54 -2.78
CA MET A 207 8.95 -3.89 -1.70
C MET A 207 7.73 -2.98 -1.73
N VAL A 208 6.54 -3.55 -1.59
CA VAL A 208 5.29 -2.80 -1.41
C VAL A 208 4.63 -3.25 -0.13
N GLY A 209 4.19 -2.29 0.68
CA GLY A 209 3.51 -2.60 1.93
C GLY A 209 2.24 -1.80 2.12
N PHE A 210 1.36 -2.35 2.93
CA PHE A 210 0.03 -1.85 3.20
C PHE A 210 -0.11 -1.54 4.70
N SER A 211 -0.50 -0.31 5.07
CA SER A 211 -0.69 0.05 6.49
C SER A 211 0.55 -0.29 7.35
N ALA A 212 0.44 -1.24 8.27
CA ALA A 212 1.58 -1.75 9.05
C ALA A 212 2.68 -2.34 8.16
N GLY A 213 2.32 -3.01 7.05
CA GLY A 213 3.27 -3.47 6.02
C GLY A 213 3.98 -2.32 5.32
N ALA A 214 3.33 -1.16 5.14
CA ALA A 214 3.99 0.05 4.64
C ALA A 214 4.99 0.61 5.67
N MET A 215 4.67 0.57 6.95
CA MET A 215 5.62 0.90 8.02
C MET A 215 6.84 -0.04 7.99
N LEU A 216 6.62 -1.34 7.80
CA LEU A 216 7.69 -2.31 7.64
C LEU A 216 8.54 -2.04 6.41
N THR A 217 7.92 -1.71 5.26
CA THR A 217 8.62 -1.32 4.02
C THR A 217 9.52 -0.12 4.26
N MET A 218 9.01 0.92 4.90
CA MET A 218 9.78 2.11 5.24
C MET A 218 10.91 1.79 6.22
N ALA A 219 10.63 1.06 7.31
CA ALA A 219 11.62 0.68 8.31
C ALA A 219 12.77 -0.16 7.69
N THR A 220 12.43 -1.15 6.86
CA THR A 220 13.40 -1.98 6.14
C THR A 220 14.28 -1.15 5.21
N THR A 221 13.69 -0.16 4.51
CA THR A 221 14.41 0.71 3.58
C THR A 221 15.34 1.68 4.31
N LEU A 222 14.87 2.29 5.41
CA LEU A 222 15.62 3.30 6.15
C LEU A 222 16.71 2.68 7.05
N ALA A 223 16.57 1.40 7.42
CA ALA A 223 17.61 0.69 8.15
C ALA A 223 18.92 0.48 7.36
N GLY A 224 18.92 0.74 6.06
CA GLY A 224 20.13 0.93 5.23
C GLY A 224 21.00 -0.30 4.99
N GLU A 225 20.59 -1.48 5.50
CA GLU A 225 21.41 -2.70 5.42
C GLU A 225 21.04 -3.58 4.20
N ASP A 226 21.18 -4.89 4.32
CA ASP A 226 21.19 -5.88 3.23
C ASP A 226 19.95 -5.92 2.30
N ALA A 227 18.80 -5.39 2.71
CA ALA A 227 17.59 -5.46 1.88
C ALA A 227 17.72 -4.66 0.57
N LYS A 228 18.18 -3.40 0.64
CA LYS A 228 18.39 -2.48 -0.50
C LYS A 228 17.34 -2.64 -1.60
N PRO A 229 16.07 -2.31 -1.34
CA PRO A 229 15.03 -2.42 -2.35
C PRO A 229 15.32 -1.47 -3.52
N ALA A 230 15.10 -1.94 -4.76
CA ALA A 230 15.27 -1.13 -5.98
C ALA A 230 14.17 -0.06 -6.13
N PHE A 231 13.02 -0.28 -5.54
CA PHE A 231 11.87 0.63 -5.47
C PHE A 231 10.98 0.24 -4.30
N ILE A 232 10.17 1.17 -3.81
CA ILE A 232 9.24 0.90 -2.69
C ILE A 232 7.86 1.50 -2.93
N GLY A 233 6.85 0.85 -2.35
CA GLY A 233 5.48 1.33 -2.32
C GLY A 233 4.96 1.44 -0.88
N ASN A 234 4.42 2.61 -0.53
CA ASN A 234 3.74 2.89 0.74
C ASN A 234 2.25 3.09 0.45
N ILE A 235 1.45 2.07 0.73
CA ILE A 235 0.02 2.10 0.49
C ILE A 235 -0.69 2.31 1.83
N TYR A 236 -1.38 3.46 1.96
CA TYR A 236 -2.03 3.94 3.19
C TYR A 236 -1.22 3.71 4.47
N GLY A 237 0.09 3.97 4.40
CA GLY A 237 0.96 4.05 5.57
C GLY A 237 1.15 5.49 6.05
N PRO A 238 1.85 5.68 7.19
CA PRO A 238 2.13 7.01 7.71
C PRO A 238 3.05 7.80 6.78
N LEU A 239 2.81 9.11 6.68
CA LEU A 239 3.56 10.05 5.85
C LEU A 239 4.34 11.10 6.68
N ALA A 240 4.70 10.74 7.91
CA ALA A 240 5.54 11.59 8.74
C ALA A 240 6.92 11.83 8.10
N PRO A 241 7.55 12.99 8.33
CA PRO A 241 8.89 13.29 7.80
C PRO A 241 9.92 12.31 8.38
N VAL A 242 10.91 11.96 7.56
CA VAL A 242 12.01 11.06 7.92
C VAL A 242 13.35 11.59 7.39
N THR A 243 14.45 11.10 7.94
CA THR A 243 15.77 11.27 7.33
C THR A 243 15.93 10.28 6.17
N VAL A 244 16.12 10.79 4.96
CA VAL A 244 16.21 9.97 3.73
C VAL A 244 17.67 9.72 3.39
N PRO A 245 18.12 8.45 3.29
CA PRO A 245 19.46 8.11 2.83
C PRO A 245 19.72 8.59 1.39
N ALA A 246 20.96 8.94 1.07
CA ALA A 246 21.35 9.40 -0.27
C ALA A 246 20.96 8.40 -1.38
N GLU A 247 21.06 7.10 -1.09
CA GLU A 247 20.75 6.01 -2.01
C GLU A 247 19.32 5.47 -1.85
N ALA A 248 18.42 6.23 -1.20
CA ALA A 248 17.03 5.80 -1.06
C ALA A 248 16.38 5.51 -2.41
N PRO A 249 15.58 4.44 -2.54
CA PRO A 249 14.96 4.06 -3.81
C PRO A 249 13.84 5.03 -4.21
N PRO A 250 13.37 4.99 -5.46
CA PRO A 250 12.10 5.60 -5.85
C PRO A 250 10.95 5.13 -4.98
N LEU A 251 10.06 6.05 -4.61
CA LEU A 251 8.93 5.82 -3.71
C LEU A 251 7.61 6.11 -4.40
N PHE A 252 6.70 5.14 -4.39
CA PHE A 252 5.30 5.30 -4.76
C PHE A 252 4.43 5.36 -3.51
N ILE A 253 3.47 6.27 -3.46
CA ILE A 253 2.55 6.44 -2.32
C ILE A 253 1.11 6.51 -2.82
N ALA A 254 0.20 5.80 -2.14
CA ALA A 254 -1.24 5.93 -2.33
C ALA A 254 -1.93 6.07 -0.96
N LEU A 255 -2.79 7.07 -0.82
CA LEU A 255 -3.55 7.37 0.40
C LEU A 255 -4.93 7.89 0.02
N ALA A 256 -5.94 7.67 0.86
CA ALA A 256 -7.24 8.32 0.74
C ALA A 256 -7.33 9.51 1.71
N ALA A 257 -7.93 10.62 1.27
CA ALA A 257 -8.07 11.84 2.08
C ALA A 257 -9.04 11.64 3.26
N ASP A 258 -9.91 10.65 3.17
CA ASP A 258 -10.83 10.21 4.22
C ASP A 258 -10.28 9.06 5.08
N ASP A 259 -8.98 8.74 4.98
CA ASP A 259 -8.33 7.74 5.83
C ASP A 259 -8.30 8.21 7.30
N PRO A 260 -8.99 7.52 8.23
CA PRO A 260 -9.12 7.98 9.62
C PRO A 260 -7.80 7.91 10.41
N PHE A 261 -6.79 7.17 9.92
CA PHE A 261 -5.54 6.97 10.64
C PHE A 261 -4.41 7.89 10.18
N PHE A 262 -4.28 8.11 8.88
CA PHE A 262 -3.09 8.76 8.33
C PHE A 262 -3.35 10.04 7.53
N ALA A 263 -4.59 10.31 7.09
CA ALA A 263 -4.89 11.52 6.30
C ALA A 263 -4.53 12.83 7.01
N ASN A 264 -4.69 12.88 8.34
CA ASN A 264 -4.42 14.07 9.15
C ASN A 264 -2.97 14.16 9.65
N GLY A 265 -2.10 13.22 9.30
CA GLY A 265 -0.69 13.18 9.73
C GLY A 265 0.25 14.11 8.96
N GLY A 266 -0.25 14.83 7.94
CA GLY A 266 0.54 15.61 7.01
C GLY A 266 1.29 14.75 5.99
N TYR A 267 2.07 15.40 5.12
CA TYR A 267 2.73 14.76 3.96
C TYR A 267 4.26 14.92 3.98
N GLY A 268 4.84 15.05 5.17
CA GLY A 268 6.26 15.32 5.37
C GLY A 268 7.21 14.28 4.77
N LEU A 269 6.76 13.04 4.58
CA LEU A 269 7.51 11.99 3.89
C LEU A 269 7.82 12.39 2.43
N ILE A 270 6.85 12.99 1.74
CA ILE A 270 7.01 13.44 0.36
C ILE A 270 8.06 14.55 0.29
N ASP A 271 7.96 15.51 1.20
CA ASP A 271 8.93 16.60 1.28
C ASP A 271 10.34 16.10 1.63
N SER A 272 10.45 15.08 2.49
CA SER A 272 11.72 14.45 2.83
C SER A 272 12.37 13.79 1.59
N TRP A 273 11.61 13.04 0.78
CA TRP A 273 12.11 12.44 -0.48
C TRP A 273 12.54 13.48 -1.49
N LYS A 274 11.73 14.54 -1.67
CA LYS A 274 12.05 15.66 -2.57
C LYS A 274 13.31 16.40 -2.13
N ALA A 275 13.46 16.69 -0.84
CA ALA A 275 14.64 17.36 -0.28
C ALA A 275 15.92 16.53 -0.51
N ALA A 276 15.82 15.21 -0.41
CA ALA A 276 16.89 14.26 -0.73
C ALA A 276 17.12 14.08 -2.25
N LYS A 277 16.35 14.76 -3.11
CA LYS A 277 16.37 14.63 -4.58
C LYS A 277 16.13 13.19 -5.05
N ARG A 278 15.32 12.44 -4.30
CA ARG A 278 14.92 11.09 -4.67
C ARG A 278 13.54 11.09 -5.35
N PRO A 279 13.32 10.24 -6.34
CA PRO A 279 12.03 10.15 -7.04
C PRO A 279 10.91 9.77 -6.07
N VAL A 280 9.80 10.49 -6.13
CA VAL A 280 8.59 10.20 -5.36
C VAL A 280 7.35 10.52 -6.18
N GLU A 281 6.38 9.61 -6.15
CA GLU A 281 5.06 9.79 -6.74
C GLU A 281 4.01 9.59 -5.66
N PHE A 282 3.01 10.48 -5.58
CA PHE A 282 1.97 10.45 -4.57
C PHE A 282 0.58 10.60 -5.18
N HIS A 283 -0.29 9.66 -4.88
CA HIS A 283 -1.71 9.65 -5.23
C HIS A 283 -2.56 9.85 -3.98
N LEU A 284 -3.21 11.00 -3.87
CA LEU A 284 -4.20 11.29 -2.86
C LEU A 284 -5.59 11.14 -3.47
N TYR A 285 -6.28 10.08 -3.12
CA TYR A 285 -7.67 9.83 -3.54
C TYR A 285 -8.63 10.55 -2.62
N GLU A 286 -9.70 11.13 -3.18
CA GLU A 286 -10.71 11.84 -2.38
C GLU A 286 -11.34 10.92 -1.33
N GLN A 287 -11.67 9.69 -1.73
CA GLN A 287 -12.33 8.68 -0.90
C GLN A 287 -11.69 7.31 -1.09
N GLY A 288 -11.82 6.48 -0.07
CA GLY A 288 -11.32 5.11 -0.04
C GLY A 288 -11.28 4.54 1.37
N GLY A 289 -11.21 5.41 2.36
CA GLY A 289 -10.98 5.04 3.76
C GLY A 289 -9.61 4.40 3.95
N HIS A 290 -9.46 3.63 5.03
CA HIS A 290 -8.27 2.83 5.28
C HIS A 290 -8.45 1.39 4.77
N GLY A 291 -7.37 0.77 4.29
CA GLY A 291 -7.38 -0.64 3.93
C GLY A 291 -8.12 -0.97 2.63
N PHE A 292 -8.15 -0.04 1.65
CA PHE A 292 -8.84 -0.31 0.39
C PHE A 292 -8.20 -1.47 -0.41
N GLY A 293 -6.87 -1.66 -0.38
CA GLY A 293 -6.19 -2.79 -1.02
C GLY A 293 -6.74 -3.16 -2.40
N MET A 294 -7.06 -4.43 -2.58
CA MET A 294 -7.68 -4.97 -3.81
C MET A 294 -9.20 -5.13 -3.68
N TYR A 295 -9.84 -4.59 -2.63
CA TYR A 295 -11.28 -4.62 -2.54
C TYR A 295 -11.92 -3.80 -3.66
N PRO A 296 -12.89 -4.34 -4.40
CA PRO A 296 -13.65 -3.56 -5.38
C PRO A 296 -14.46 -2.49 -4.63
N LYS A 297 -14.26 -1.23 -5.02
CA LYS A 297 -14.96 -0.07 -4.49
C LYS A 297 -15.40 0.84 -5.63
N GLU A 298 -16.46 1.62 -5.43
CA GLU A 298 -16.91 2.63 -6.38
C GLU A 298 -16.11 3.95 -6.29
N THR A 299 -15.04 3.97 -5.52
CA THR A 299 -14.15 5.12 -5.34
C THR A 299 -12.94 5.03 -6.25
N THR A 300 -12.35 6.18 -6.59
CA THR A 300 -11.17 6.27 -7.45
C THR A 300 -9.93 5.60 -6.85
N SER A 301 -9.92 5.33 -5.54
CA SER A 301 -8.85 4.57 -4.87
C SER A 301 -8.68 3.15 -5.42
N THR A 302 -9.71 2.56 -6.06
CA THR A 302 -9.60 1.30 -6.80
C THR A 302 -8.52 1.33 -7.89
N GLY A 303 -8.22 2.52 -8.45
CA GLY A 303 -7.23 2.72 -9.50
C GLY A 303 -5.76 2.73 -9.02
N TRP A 304 -5.51 2.58 -7.71
CA TRP A 304 -4.14 2.65 -7.18
C TRP A 304 -3.20 1.62 -7.80
N PHE A 305 -3.68 0.39 -8.01
CA PHE A 305 -2.87 -0.69 -8.57
C PHE A 305 -2.45 -0.41 -10.02
N ASP A 306 -3.36 0.09 -10.84
CA ASP A 306 -3.04 0.49 -12.22
C ASP A 306 -2.05 1.67 -12.27
N ALA A 307 -2.16 2.62 -11.34
CA ALA A 307 -1.19 3.70 -11.20
C ALA A 307 0.18 3.15 -10.80
N PHE A 308 0.24 2.24 -9.83
CA PHE A 308 1.48 1.58 -9.41
C PHE A 308 2.13 0.80 -10.56
N VAL A 309 1.37 0.04 -11.33
CA VAL A 309 1.87 -0.71 -12.49
C VAL A 309 2.44 0.24 -13.56
N ARG A 310 1.76 1.36 -13.87
CA ARG A 310 2.28 2.38 -14.79
C ARG A 310 3.57 2.99 -14.29
N TRP A 311 3.64 3.30 -12.99
CA TRP A 311 4.84 3.80 -12.35
C TRP A 311 6.00 2.79 -12.42
N LEU A 312 5.76 1.51 -12.18
CA LEU A 312 6.74 0.43 -12.39
C LEU A 312 7.23 0.40 -13.84
N GLY A 313 6.32 0.58 -14.81
CA GLY A 313 6.65 0.66 -16.24
C GLY A 313 7.57 1.84 -16.57
N MET A 314 7.30 3.02 -16.00
CA MET A 314 8.12 4.22 -16.13
C MET A 314 9.54 4.02 -15.59
N HIS A 315 9.69 3.26 -14.50
CA HIS A 315 10.99 2.87 -13.93
C HIS A 315 11.64 1.65 -14.59
N GLY A 316 11.09 1.17 -15.72
CA GLY A 316 11.65 0.06 -16.49
C GLY A 316 11.40 -1.32 -15.90
N MET A 317 10.62 -1.45 -14.82
CA MET A 317 10.41 -2.72 -14.13
C MET A 317 9.52 -3.72 -14.91
N LEU A 318 8.82 -3.27 -15.95
CA LEU A 318 7.99 -4.13 -16.80
C LEU A 318 8.69 -4.56 -18.11
N LYS A 319 9.92 -4.12 -18.35
CA LYS A 319 10.68 -4.51 -19.55
C LYS A 319 11.51 -5.76 -19.26
N ALA A 320 11.48 -6.74 -20.17
CA ALA A 320 12.32 -7.92 -20.05
C ALA A 320 13.82 -7.53 -20.03
N THR A 321 14.61 -8.18 -19.16
CA THR A 321 16.07 -8.06 -19.16
C THR A 321 16.59 -8.67 -20.45
N GLY A 322 17.07 -7.86 -21.39
CA GLY A 322 17.58 -8.32 -22.67
C GLY A 322 17.04 -7.57 -23.90
N SER A 323 16.03 -6.71 -23.76
CA SER A 323 15.55 -5.87 -24.87
C SER A 323 16.33 -4.56 -25.04
N GLY A 324 17.58 -4.51 -24.56
CA GLY A 324 18.47 -3.37 -24.70
C GLY A 324 19.30 -3.41 -25.95
N SER A 325 19.05 -2.49 -26.89
CA SER A 325 19.94 -2.01 -27.96
C SER A 325 20.39 -2.99 -29.05
N SER A 326 19.49 -3.32 -29.98
CA SER A 326 19.88 -3.55 -31.37
C SER A 326 19.26 -2.47 -32.27
N GLY A 327 19.74 -1.26 -32.17
CA GLY A 327 19.17 -0.17 -32.93
C GLY A 327 19.99 1.11 -32.90
N ALA A 328 21.25 1.07 -33.34
CA ALA A 328 21.93 2.26 -33.82
C ALA A 328 23.32 1.87 -34.39
N ALA A 329 23.38 1.52 -35.65
CA ALA A 329 24.57 1.73 -36.47
C ALA A 329 24.27 1.35 -37.93
N SER A 330 23.58 2.24 -38.65
CA SER A 330 23.63 2.31 -40.11
C SER A 330 23.74 3.78 -40.46
N ALA A 331 24.86 4.37 -40.13
CA ALA A 331 25.27 5.64 -40.75
C ALA A 331 25.90 5.28 -42.09
N GLY A 332 25.13 5.45 -43.15
CA GLY A 332 25.58 5.36 -44.51
C GLY A 332 26.74 6.33 -44.77
N ARG A 333 27.87 5.82 -45.18
CA ARG A 333 28.94 6.60 -45.79
C ARG A 333 28.46 7.01 -47.18
N HIS A 334 28.18 8.29 -47.40
CA HIS A 334 28.20 8.90 -48.70
C HIS A 334 29.66 9.07 -49.09
N SER A 335 30.09 8.32 -50.10
CA SER A 335 31.30 8.57 -50.83
C SER A 335 30.98 9.64 -51.85
N ASP A 336 31.48 10.87 -51.65
CA ASP A 336 31.65 11.85 -52.73
C ASP A 336 32.81 11.42 -53.60
N GLY A 337 32.49 11.01 -54.80
CA GLY A 337 33.44 10.88 -55.90
C GLY A 337 33.45 12.19 -56.67
N GLY A 338 34.57 12.91 -56.58
CA GLY A 338 34.77 14.09 -57.37
C GLY A 338 35.05 13.79 -58.84
N ASN A 339 34.63 14.72 -59.67
CA ASN A 339 35.31 15.17 -60.90
C ASN A 339 35.01 16.66 -61.04
#